data_17bc6540fdbac0d6eec278d8796e76e7
#
_entry.id   17bc6540fdbac0d6eec278d8796e76e7
#
_cell.length_a   1.000
_cell.length_b   1.000
_cell.length_c   1.000
_cell.angle_alpha   90.00
_cell.angle_beta   90.00
_cell.angle_gamma   90.00
#
_symmetry.space_group_name_H-M   'P 1'
#
loop_
_entity.id
_entity.type
_entity.pdbx_description
1 polymer ?
#
loop_
_entity_poly.entity_id
_entity_poly.type
_entity_poly.pdbx_seq_one_letter_code
_entity_poly.pdbx_strand_id
1 'polypeptide(L)'
;SSSGFVDIIEKHKDYFSMYDSITWITKGIDHKSGLLFHKIIDNILSKKIDKCLLSGPSFARDLVNENDITISIGSTNLNLANALINAMQTDKFNLLYTNDLIGMEVSGVIKNIVAILAGIMTTNGYDNKEINKLIDMAKQEVHQISSYIQSADDKSYLVSDSQALETLESPVCLGDMLLTCFNDISRNRQFGLKLGVNIQMQQLLKDIGTVEGFLSTKTLYNNKNKYHCGNIVFAAYK
;
A
#
# COMPACT_ATOMS: atom_id res chain seq x y z
N SER A 1 4.77 2.33 -11.18
CA SER A 1 3.90 3.31 -10.49
C SER A 1 2.45 2.87 -10.55
N SER A 2 1.62 3.35 -9.63
CA SER A 2 0.18 3.11 -9.62
C SER A 2 -0.50 3.53 -10.92
N SER A 3 -0.09 4.66 -11.48
CA SER A 3 -0.64 5.20 -12.73
C SER A 3 -0.40 4.33 -13.97
N GLY A 4 0.67 3.55 -14.00
CA GLY A 4 0.97 2.67 -15.14
C GLY A 4 0.40 1.27 -15.01
N PHE A 5 -0.16 0.90 -13.85
CA PHE A 5 -0.64 -0.45 -13.61
C PHE A 5 -1.83 -0.81 -14.50
N VAL A 6 -2.85 0.05 -14.51
CA VAL A 6 -4.07 -0.14 -15.30
C VAL A 6 -3.74 -0.19 -16.79
N ASP A 7 -2.93 0.78 -17.28
CA ASP A 7 -2.55 0.86 -18.69
C ASP A 7 -1.85 -0.43 -19.17
N ILE A 8 -0.99 -1.04 -18.31
CA ILE A 8 -0.31 -2.30 -18.62
C ILE A 8 -1.31 -3.46 -18.68
N ILE A 9 -2.21 -3.58 -17.70
CA ILE A 9 -3.20 -4.66 -17.67
C ILE A 9 -4.16 -4.55 -18.88
N GLU A 10 -4.66 -3.34 -19.18
CA GLU A 10 -5.54 -3.11 -20.33
C GLU A 10 -4.85 -3.41 -21.66
N LYS A 11 -3.65 -2.88 -21.87
CA LYS A 11 -2.89 -3.05 -23.11
C LYS A 11 -2.56 -4.50 -23.40
N HIS A 12 -2.34 -5.30 -22.35
CA HIS A 12 -1.88 -6.70 -22.48
C HIS A 12 -2.91 -7.70 -21.97
N LYS A 13 -4.21 -7.32 -21.88
CA LYS A 13 -5.27 -8.16 -21.32
C LYS A 13 -5.36 -9.55 -21.95
N ASP A 14 -5.22 -9.65 -23.27
CA ASP A 14 -5.30 -10.93 -23.97
C ASP A 14 -4.14 -11.86 -23.58
N TYR A 15 -2.94 -11.28 -23.38
CA TYR A 15 -1.78 -12.01 -22.89
C TYR A 15 -1.98 -12.48 -21.45
N PHE A 16 -2.41 -11.60 -20.54
CA PHE A 16 -2.68 -11.98 -19.13
C PHE A 16 -3.80 -13.03 -19.03
N SER A 17 -4.79 -13.01 -19.91
CA SER A 17 -5.87 -13.99 -19.91
C SER A 17 -5.43 -15.41 -20.29
N MET A 18 -4.20 -15.59 -20.80
CA MET A 18 -3.62 -16.91 -21.10
C MET A 18 -3.09 -17.62 -19.84
N TYR A 19 -2.91 -16.88 -18.72
CA TYR A 19 -2.36 -17.40 -17.46
C TYR A 19 -3.43 -17.58 -16.40
N ASP A 20 -3.17 -18.46 -15.43
CA ASP A 20 -4.08 -18.75 -14.32
C ASP A 20 -3.81 -17.88 -13.10
N SER A 21 -2.71 -17.14 -13.08
CA SER A 21 -2.34 -16.28 -11.98
C SER A 21 -1.63 -15.00 -12.43
N ILE A 22 -1.74 -13.97 -11.60
CA ILE A 22 -1.02 -12.70 -11.74
C ILE A 22 -0.39 -12.29 -10.42
N THR A 23 0.87 -11.88 -10.47
CA THR A 23 1.59 -11.37 -9.31
C THR A 23 2.07 -9.95 -9.58
N TRP A 24 1.92 -9.05 -8.59
CA TRP A 24 2.41 -7.66 -8.71
C TRP A 24 3.08 -7.18 -7.43
N ILE A 25 3.88 -6.12 -7.59
CA ILE A 25 4.59 -5.43 -6.51
C ILE A 25 4.18 -3.95 -6.37
N THR A 26 3.30 -3.48 -7.27
CA THR A 26 2.86 -2.09 -7.30
C THR A 26 1.97 -1.79 -6.11
N LYS A 27 2.31 -0.77 -5.34
CA LYS A 27 1.50 -0.27 -4.21
C LYS A 27 0.66 0.91 -4.68
N GLY A 28 -0.52 1.07 -4.09
CA GLY A 28 -1.37 2.22 -4.37
C GLY A 28 -2.79 1.86 -4.78
N ILE A 29 -3.47 2.85 -5.34
CA ILE A 29 -4.84 2.79 -5.81
C ILE A 29 -4.90 3.44 -7.21
N ASP A 30 -5.79 2.99 -8.07
CA ASP A 30 -6.00 3.70 -9.34
C ASP A 30 -6.70 5.04 -9.08
N HIS A 31 -6.05 6.12 -9.48
CA HIS A 31 -6.52 7.48 -9.19
C HIS A 31 -7.68 7.93 -10.09
N LYS A 32 -7.95 7.22 -11.19
CA LYS A 32 -9.07 7.52 -12.10
C LYS A 32 -10.36 6.88 -11.60
N SER A 33 -10.34 5.57 -11.35
CA SER A 33 -11.50 4.81 -10.90
C SER A 33 -11.67 4.80 -9.37
N GLY A 34 -10.59 5.08 -8.62
CA GLY A 34 -10.55 4.91 -7.17
C GLY A 34 -10.64 3.44 -6.74
N LEU A 35 -10.26 2.48 -7.58
CA LEU A 35 -10.29 1.06 -7.27
C LEU A 35 -8.92 0.55 -6.85
N LEU A 36 -8.90 -0.44 -5.96
CA LEU A 36 -7.72 -1.25 -5.65
C LEU A 36 -7.38 -2.16 -6.83
N PHE A 37 -6.13 -2.59 -6.93
CA PHE A 37 -5.63 -3.31 -8.12
C PHE A 37 -6.22 -4.70 -8.29
N HIS A 38 -6.53 -5.43 -7.21
CA HIS A 38 -7.25 -6.70 -7.34
C HIS A 38 -8.57 -6.53 -8.10
N LYS A 39 -9.31 -5.43 -7.82
CA LYS A 39 -10.59 -5.13 -8.46
C LYS A 39 -10.43 -4.67 -9.91
N ILE A 40 -9.35 -3.96 -10.21
CA ILE A 40 -8.98 -3.60 -11.58
C ILE A 40 -8.73 -4.87 -12.41
N ILE A 41 -7.98 -5.82 -11.86
CA ILE A 41 -7.71 -7.11 -12.51
C ILE A 41 -9.03 -7.84 -12.79
N ASP A 42 -9.93 -7.92 -11.81
CA ASP A 42 -11.24 -8.58 -11.97
C ASP A 42 -12.12 -7.92 -13.02
N ASN A 43 -12.05 -6.58 -13.15
CA ASN A 43 -12.86 -5.85 -14.11
C ASN A 43 -12.33 -5.94 -15.56
N ILE A 44 -11.01 -6.06 -15.73
CA ILE A 44 -10.38 -6.06 -17.06
C ILE A 44 -10.27 -7.48 -17.61
N LEU A 45 -9.90 -8.45 -16.77
CA LEU A 45 -9.72 -9.83 -17.17
C LEU A 45 -11.05 -10.59 -17.03
N SER A 46 -11.57 -11.10 -18.15
CA SER A 46 -12.85 -11.83 -18.19
C SER A 46 -12.82 -13.21 -17.51
N LYS A 47 -11.64 -13.71 -17.21
CA LYS A 47 -11.38 -14.99 -16.53
C LYS A 47 -11.05 -14.73 -15.07
N LYS A 48 -11.61 -15.54 -14.17
CA LYS A 48 -11.16 -15.55 -12.76
C LYS A 48 -9.71 -16.01 -12.73
N ILE A 49 -8.83 -15.15 -12.24
CA ILE A 49 -7.39 -15.37 -12.19
C ILE A 49 -6.92 -15.25 -10.73
N ASP A 50 -6.03 -16.14 -10.32
CA ASP A 50 -5.44 -16.08 -8.99
C ASP A 50 -4.51 -14.88 -8.86
N LYS A 51 -4.58 -14.22 -7.71
CA LYS A 51 -3.90 -12.96 -7.47
C LYS A 51 -2.90 -13.08 -6.33
N CYS A 52 -1.72 -12.48 -6.53
CA CYS A 52 -0.70 -12.42 -5.51
C CYS A 52 -0.04 -11.04 -5.48
N LEU A 53 0.04 -10.44 -4.29
CA LEU A 53 0.74 -9.19 -4.04
C LEU A 53 1.99 -9.45 -3.19
N LEU A 54 3.13 -8.92 -3.63
CA LEU A 54 4.36 -8.85 -2.85
C LEU A 54 4.56 -7.42 -2.36
N SER A 55 4.59 -7.21 -1.06
CA SER A 55 4.72 -5.87 -0.48
C SER A 55 5.34 -5.90 0.92
N GLY A 56 6.05 -4.84 1.29
CA GLY A 56 6.67 -4.71 2.61
C GLY A 56 7.74 -3.62 2.65
N PRO A 57 8.50 -3.54 3.75
CA PRO A 57 9.53 -2.55 3.98
C PRO A 57 10.77 -2.85 3.14
N SER A 58 10.81 -2.38 1.91
CA SER A 58 11.95 -2.59 1.01
C SER A 58 12.18 -1.38 0.11
N PHE A 59 13.41 -0.88 0.08
CA PHE A 59 13.87 -0.01 -0.99
C PHE A 59 14.68 -0.84 -1.99
N ALA A 60 14.61 -0.48 -3.27
CA ALA A 60 15.35 -1.19 -4.32
C ALA A 60 16.85 -1.33 -4.03
N ARG A 61 17.45 -0.31 -3.37
CA ARG A 61 18.86 -0.34 -2.96
C ARG A 61 19.16 -1.42 -1.92
N ASP A 62 18.20 -1.78 -1.06
CA ASP A 62 18.42 -2.77 -0.01
C ASP A 62 18.56 -4.16 -0.64
N LEU A 63 17.77 -4.44 -1.69
CA LEU A 63 17.90 -5.65 -2.49
C LEU A 63 19.27 -5.72 -3.21
N VAL A 64 19.72 -4.60 -3.79
CA VAL A 64 21.00 -4.53 -4.49
C VAL A 64 22.19 -4.68 -3.53
N ASN A 65 22.07 -4.15 -2.32
CA ASN A 65 23.10 -4.23 -1.27
C ASN A 65 23.07 -5.54 -0.48
N GLU A 66 22.20 -6.49 -0.87
CA GLU A 66 22.05 -7.78 -0.19
C GLU A 66 21.76 -7.66 1.31
N ASN A 67 21.01 -6.62 1.71
CA ASN A 67 20.52 -6.48 3.07
C ASN A 67 19.43 -7.52 3.36
N ASP A 68 19.29 -7.91 4.62
CA ASP A 68 18.21 -8.79 5.04
C ASP A 68 16.86 -8.08 4.86
N ILE A 69 15.99 -8.67 4.05
CA ILE A 69 14.68 -8.11 3.72
C ILE A 69 13.60 -9.13 4.06
N THR A 70 12.58 -8.66 4.78
CA THR A 70 11.35 -9.42 5.00
C THR A 70 10.18 -8.65 4.45
N ILE A 71 9.43 -9.25 3.52
CA ILE A 71 8.20 -8.70 2.95
C ILE A 71 7.06 -9.70 3.10
N SER A 72 5.83 -9.22 2.92
CA SER A 72 4.65 -10.08 2.91
C SER A 72 4.29 -10.49 1.50
N ILE A 73 3.78 -11.71 1.36
CA ILE A 73 3.17 -12.26 0.17
C ILE A 73 1.69 -12.53 0.45
N GLY A 74 0.80 -11.82 -0.24
CA GLY A 74 -0.64 -11.90 -0.04
C GLY A 74 -1.35 -12.55 -1.20
N SER A 75 -2.12 -13.60 -0.90
CA SER A 75 -2.94 -14.29 -1.90
C SER A 75 -4.06 -15.07 -1.21
N THR A 76 -5.23 -15.15 -1.84
CA THR A 76 -6.31 -16.07 -1.43
C THR A 76 -6.02 -17.52 -1.87
N ASN A 77 -5.03 -17.73 -2.75
CA ASN A 77 -4.56 -19.06 -3.17
C ASN A 77 -3.21 -19.38 -2.49
N LEU A 78 -3.27 -20.22 -1.45
CA LEU A 78 -2.09 -20.66 -0.70
C LEU A 78 -1.06 -21.42 -1.57
N ASN A 79 -1.52 -22.20 -2.56
CA ASN A 79 -0.61 -22.94 -3.44
C ASN A 79 0.21 -21.99 -4.30
N LEU A 80 -0.40 -20.92 -4.84
CA LEU A 80 0.31 -19.89 -5.57
C LEU A 80 1.34 -19.18 -4.67
N ALA A 81 0.94 -18.79 -3.46
CA ALA A 81 1.85 -18.16 -2.51
C ALA A 81 3.04 -19.07 -2.17
N ASN A 82 2.80 -20.33 -1.86
CA ASN A 82 3.87 -21.30 -1.56
C ASN A 82 4.81 -21.54 -2.75
N ALA A 83 4.28 -21.61 -3.97
CA ALA A 83 5.12 -21.74 -5.17
C ALA A 83 6.07 -20.55 -5.33
N LEU A 84 5.58 -19.32 -5.09
CA LEU A 84 6.39 -18.11 -5.15
C LEU A 84 7.41 -18.04 -3.99
N ILE A 85 7.01 -18.40 -2.77
CA ILE A 85 7.91 -18.49 -1.62
C ILE A 85 9.06 -19.44 -1.93
N ASN A 86 8.75 -20.66 -2.38
CA ASN A 86 9.78 -21.67 -2.71
C ASN A 86 10.72 -21.23 -3.84
N ALA A 87 10.22 -20.40 -4.78
CA ALA A 87 11.02 -19.93 -5.90
C ALA A 87 11.90 -18.70 -5.58
N MET A 88 11.50 -17.88 -4.59
CA MET A 88 12.10 -16.56 -4.37
C MET A 88 12.81 -16.41 -3.01
N GLN A 89 12.42 -17.21 -2.00
CA GLN A 89 13.00 -17.09 -0.67
C GLN A 89 14.48 -17.48 -0.66
N THR A 90 15.28 -16.70 0.04
CA THR A 90 16.71 -16.96 0.28
C THR A 90 17.04 -16.66 1.74
N ASP A 91 18.29 -16.89 2.16
CA ASP A 91 18.73 -16.55 3.52
C ASP A 91 18.59 -15.06 3.84
N LYS A 92 18.61 -14.19 2.82
CA LYS A 92 18.50 -12.73 2.96
C LYS A 92 17.16 -12.14 2.51
N PHE A 93 16.34 -12.90 1.79
CA PHE A 93 15.04 -12.48 1.30
C PHE A 93 13.95 -13.39 1.83
N ASN A 94 13.28 -12.95 2.89
CA ASN A 94 12.26 -13.71 3.58
C ASN A 94 10.86 -13.27 3.17
N LEU A 95 9.98 -14.24 2.89
CA LEU A 95 8.59 -14.02 2.47
C LEU A 95 7.62 -14.58 3.51
N LEU A 96 6.75 -13.73 4.06
CA LEU A 96 5.73 -14.07 5.04
C LEU A 96 4.35 -14.09 4.38
N TYR A 97 3.70 -15.24 4.39
CA TYR A 97 2.37 -15.40 3.80
C TYR A 97 1.27 -14.77 4.65
N THR A 98 0.31 -14.15 3.97
CA THR A 98 -1.00 -13.80 4.50
C THR A 98 -2.08 -14.03 3.43
N ASN A 99 -3.29 -14.38 3.86
CA ASN A 99 -4.46 -14.42 2.96
C ASN A 99 -5.20 -13.08 2.90
N ASP A 100 -4.78 -12.07 3.66
CA ASP A 100 -5.37 -10.73 3.70
C ASP A 100 -4.84 -9.83 2.57
N LEU A 101 -5.19 -10.16 1.33
CA LEU A 101 -4.78 -9.39 0.15
C LEU A 101 -5.27 -7.95 0.21
N ILE A 102 -6.51 -7.71 0.66
CA ILE A 102 -7.10 -6.36 0.72
C ILE A 102 -6.41 -5.53 1.80
N GLY A 103 -6.18 -6.08 2.99
CA GLY A 103 -5.43 -5.39 4.04
C GLY A 103 -4.03 -4.98 3.58
N MET A 104 -3.34 -5.84 2.81
CA MET A 104 -2.05 -5.50 2.20
C MET A 104 -2.15 -4.33 1.21
N GLU A 105 -3.14 -4.32 0.31
CA GLU A 105 -3.32 -3.24 -0.66
C GLU A 105 -3.63 -1.91 0.04
N VAL A 106 -4.57 -1.92 1.01
CA VAL A 106 -4.95 -0.74 1.78
C VAL A 106 -3.76 -0.20 2.59
N SER A 107 -2.97 -1.09 3.21
CA SER A 107 -1.73 -0.71 3.90
C SER A 107 -0.77 0.04 2.97
N GLY A 108 -0.58 -0.46 1.75
CA GLY A 108 0.28 0.16 0.74
C GLY A 108 -0.19 1.55 0.29
N VAL A 109 -1.50 1.83 0.35
CA VAL A 109 -2.09 3.16 0.09
C VAL A 109 -1.88 4.08 1.28
N ILE A 110 -2.33 3.67 2.47
CA ILE A 110 -2.36 4.48 3.69
C ILE A 110 -0.95 4.86 4.16
N LYS A 111 0.04 3.97 4.08
CA LYS A 111 1.40 4.28 4.50
C LYS A 111 1.98 5.53 3.82
N ASN A 112 1.66 5.75 2.55
CA ASN A 112 2.16 6.90 1.80
C ASN A 112 1.53 8.21 2.29
N ILE A 113 0.27 8.16 2.72
CA ILE A 113 -0.46 9.29 3.31
C ILE A 113 0.13 9.62 4.68
N VAL A 114 0.31 8.60 5.52
CA VAL A 114 0.89 8.75 6.86
C VAL A 114 2.30 9.32 6.82
N ALA A 115 3.10 8.92 5.83
CA ALA A 115 4.45 9.45 5.67
C ALA A 115 4.47 10.96 5.37
N ILE A 116 3.48 11.49 4.64
CA ILE A 116 3.31 12.94 4.45
C ILE A 116 3.00 13.62 5.79
N LEU A 117 2.02 13.10 6.53
CA LEU A 117 1.66 13.64 7.85
C LEU A 117 2.82 13.57 8.84
N ALA A 118 3.56 12.47 8.88
CA ALA A 118 4.77 12.33 9.72
C ALA A 118 5.83 13.36 9.38
N GLY A 119 6.03 13.67 8.08
CA GLY A 119 6.92 14.74 7.63
C GLY A 119 6.48 16.11 8.13
N ILE A 120 5.19 16.46 8.00
CA ILE A 120 4.61 17.70 8.50
C ILE A 120 4.75 17.80 10.03
N MET A 121 4.43 16.72 10.76
CA MET A 121 4.56 16.68 12.23
C MET A 121 6.01 16.91 12.66
N THR A 122 6.97 16.27 11.99
CA THR A 122 8.40 16.44 12.30
C THR A 122 8.84 17.90 12.22
N THR A 123 8.45 18.64 11.18
CA THR A 123 8.80 20.06 11.03
C THR A 123 8.08 20.98 12.00
N ASN A 124 6.93 20.53 12.53
CA ASN A 124 6.21 21.24 13.58
C ASN A 124 6.66 20.86 15.01
N GLY A 125 7.78 20.14 15.16
CA GLY A 125 8.40 19.85 16.43
C GLY A 125 7.83 18.65 17.19
N TYR A 126 6.98 17.84 16.57
CA TYR A 126 6.47 16.60 17.16
C TYR A 126 7.59 15.55 17.22
N ASP A 127 7.62 14.80 18.32
CA ASP A 127 8.62 13.77 18.54
C ASP A 127 8.23 12.40 17.93
N ASN A 128 9.15 11.44 17.99
CA ASN A 128 8.93 10.09 17.46
C ASN A 128 7.79 9.35 18.18
N LYS A 129 7.50 9.66 19.44
CA LYS A 129 6.39 9.04 20.19
C LYS A 129 5.03 9.48 19.61
N GLU A 130 4.94 10.74 19.19
CA GLU A 130 3.73 11.28 18.58
C GLU A 130 3.54 10.75 17.17
N ILE A 131 4.65 10.59 16.40
CA ILE A 131 4.60 9.93 15.08
C ILE A 131 4.19 8.45 15.21
N ASN A 132 4.63 7.73 16.23
CA ASN A 132 4.18 6.36 16.48
C ASN A 132 2.68 6.29 16.78
N LYS A 133 2.12 7.24 17.53
CA LYS A 133 0.66 7.33 17.72
C LYS A 133 -0.08 7.57 16.40
N LEU A 134 0.47 8.39 15.51
CA LEU A 134 -0.07 8.59 14.16
C LEU A 134 -0.09 7.26 13.38
N ILE A 135 0.96 6.46 13.48
CA ILE A 135 1.03 5.12 12.84
C ILE A 135 -0.04 4.18 13.43
N ASP A 136 -0.24 4.18 14.75
CA ASP A 136 -1.29 3.37 15.38
C ASP A 136 -2.69 3.78 14.91
N MET A 137 -2.95 5.07 14.77
CA MET A 137 -4.21 5.56 14.19
C MET A 137 -4.35 5.12 12.72
N ALA A 138 -3.28 5.13 11.97
CA ALA A 138 -3.28 4.68 10.58
C ALA A 138 -3.57 3.19 10.44
N LYS A 139 -3.03 2.35 11.32
CA LYS A 139 -3.34 0.91 11.38
C LYS A 139 -4.85 0.70 11.62
N GLN A 140 -5.45 1.46 12.54
CA GLN A 140 -6.90 1.39 12.77
C GLN A 140 -7.70 1.76 11.51
N GLU A 141 -7.26 2.79 10.77
CA GLU A 141 -7.93 3.18 9.52
C GLU A 141 -7.73 2.15 8.41
N VAL A 142 -6.55 1.50 8.32
CA VAL A 142 -6.33 0.34 7.42
C VAL A 142 -7.33 -0.76 7.73
N HIS A 143 -7.47 -1.15 9.01
CA HIS A 143 -8.42 -2.17 9.42
C HIS A 143 -9.86 -1.80 9.05
N GLN A 144 -10.28 -0.58 9.34
CA GLN A 144 -11.63 -0.08 9.05
C GLN A 144 -11.94 -0.14 7.53
N ILE A 145 -11.03 0.38 6.69
CA ILE A 145 -11.21 0.40 5.24
C ILE A 145 -11.19 -1.01 4.67
N SER A 146 -10.22 -1.84 5.05
CA SER A 146 -10.09 -3.21 4.53
C SER A 146 -11.28 -4.08 4.90
N SER A 147 -11.72 -4.06 6.15
CA SER A 147 -12.90 -4.82 6.61
C SER A 147 -14.17 -4.39 5.89
N TYR A 148 -14.33 -3.09 5.62
CA TYR A 148 -15.47 -2.61 4.85
C TYR A 148 -15.44 -3.12 3.40
N ILE A 149 -14.29 -3.03 2.72
CA ILE A 149 -14.13 -3.54 1.34
C ILE A 149 -14.38 -5.05 1.29
N GLN A 150 -13.81 -5.82 2.21
CA GLN A 150 -13.99 -7.26 2.31
C GLN A 150 -15.46 -7.66 2.50
N SER A 151 -16.21 -6.89 3.29
CA SER A 151 -17.64 -7.15 3.50
C SER A 151 -18.50 -6.81 2.29
N ALA A 152 -18.08 -5.85 1.44
CA ALA A 152 -18.82 -5.35 0.29
C ALA A 152 -18.48 -6.06 -1.03
N ASP A 153 -17.30 -6.69 -1.11
CA ASP A 153 -16.79 -7.37 -2.30
C ASP A 153 -17.04 -8.90 -2.28
N ASP A 154 -16.28 -9.64 -3.05
CA ASP A 154 -16.35 -11.10 -3.11
C ASP A 154 -15.93 -11.72 -1.76
N LYS A 155 -16.74 -12.61 -1.21
CA LYS A 155 -16.48 -13.35 0.04
C LYS A 155 -15.15 -14.12 0.04
N SER A 156 -14.54 -14.36 -1.12
CA SER A 156 -13.23 -15.00 -1.21
C SER A 156 -12.08 -14.17 -0.59
N TYR A 157 -12.31 -12.88 -0.35
CA TYR A 157 -11.36 -11.98 0.30
C TYR A 157 -11.60 -11.80 1.81
N LEU A 158 -12.64 -12.41 2.36
CA LEU A 158 -12.92 -12.32 3.79
C LEU A 158 -11.82 -13.02 4.60
N VAL A 159 -11.34 -12.34 5.62
CA VAL A 159 -10.43 -12.89 6.62
C VAL A 159 -11.04 -12.77 8.02
N SER A 160 -10.53 -13.55 8.97
CA SER A 160 -10.90 -13.39 10.38
C SER A 160 -10.27 -12.12 10.98
N ASP A 161 -10.85 -11.62 12.07
CA ASP A 161 -10.29 -10.46 12.78
C ASP A 161 -8.83 -10.73 13.22
N SER A 162 -8.51 -11.95 13.63
CA SER A 162 -7.14 -12.34 14.02
C SER A 162 -6.16 -12.21 12.83
N GLN A 163 -6.54 -12.66 11.64
CA GLN A 163 -5.73 -12.53 10.43
C GLN A 163 -5.56 -11.06 9.99
N ALA A 164 -6.62 -10.27 10.09
CA ALA A 164 -6.54 -8.83 9.83
C ALA A 164 -5.58 -8.15 10.81
N LEU A 165 -5.65 -8.45 12.12
CA LEU A 165 -4.73 -7.92 13.12
C LEU A 165 -3.28 -8.37 12.88
N GLU A 166 -3.05 -9.62 12.49
CA GLU A 166 -1.71 -10.10 12.10
C GLU A 166 -1.16 -9.30 10.91
N THR A 167 -1.99 -8.97 9.91
CA THR A 167 -1.60 -8.12 8.79
C THR A 167 -1.17 -6.72 9.26
N LEU A 168 -1.86 -6.12 10.24
CA LEU A 168 -1.51 -4.80 10.77
C LEU A 168 -0.14 -4.77 11.47
N GLU A 169 0.26 -5.86 12.13
CA GLU A 169 1.56 -5.98 12.82
C GLU A 169 2.68 -6.53 11.92
N SER A 170 2.34 -6.91 10.70
CA SER A 170 3.27 -7.54 9.75
C SER A 170 4.20 -6.54 9.04
N PRO A 171 5.24 -7.03 8.33
CA PRO A 171 6.12 -6.18 7.53
C PRO A 171 5.37 -5.30 6.52
N VAL A 172 4.28 -5.78 5.92
CA VAL A 172 3.56 -5.00 4.89
C VAL A 172 2.84 -3.77 5.44
N CYS A 173 2.39 -3.79 6.69
CA CYS A 173 1.70 -2.66 7.31
C CYS A 173 2.64 -1.90 8.25
N LEU A 174 2.86 -2.40 9.47
CA LEU A 174 3.68 -1.71 10.48
C LEU A 174 5.11 -1.47 9.99
N GLY A 175 5.76 -2.50 9.45
CA GLY A 175 7.15 -2.40 8.98
C GLY A 175 7.31 -1.35 7.89
N ASP A 176 6.43 -1.35 6.88
CA ASP A 176 6.49 -0.41 5.76
C ASP A 176 6.08 1.03 6.17
N MET A 177 5.18 1.19 7.16
CA MET A 177 4.87 2.49 7.75
C MET A 177 6.06 3.06 8.53
N LEU A 178 6.70 2.26 9.39
CA LEU A 178 7.88 2.67 10.13
C LEU A 178 9.01 3.08 9.19
N LEU A 179 9.32 2.23 8.20
CA LEU A 179 10.36 2.54 7.20
C LEU A 179 10.06 3.83 6.46
N THR A 180 8.80 4.07 6.07
CA THR A 180 8.43 5.21 5.23
C THR A 180 8.31 6.50 6.04
N CYS A 181 7.85 6.43 7.30
CA CYS A 181 7.65 7.60 8.17
C CYS A 181 8.94 8.11 8.80
N PHE A 182 9.94 7.25 9.03
CA PHE A 182 11.19 7.64 9.69
C PHE A 182 12.40 7.73 8.76
N ASN A 183 12.26 7.37 7.48
CA ASN A 183 13.38 7.40 6.53
C ASN A 183 13.23 8.52 5.51
N ASP A 184 14.22 9.40 5.45
CA ASP A 184 14.23 10.57 4.57
C ASP A 184 14.42 10.25 3.07
N ILE A 185 14.58 8.98 2.69
CA ILE A 185 14.55 8.56 1.28
C ILE A 185 13.12 8.54 0.74
N SER A 186 12.12 8.43 1.62
CA SER A 186 10.71 8.45 1.24
C SER A 186 10.31 9.79 0.63
N ARG A 187 9.93 9.79 -0.66
CA ARG A 187 9.41 10.99 -1.34
C ARG A 187 8.16 11.56 -0.65
N ASN A 188 7.31 10.69 -0.08
CA ASN A 188 6.13 11.13 0.65
C ASN A 188 6.51 11.87 1.93
N ARG A 189 7.47 11.33 2.71
CA ARG A 189 7.99 12.01 3.90
C ARG A 189 8.68 13.33 3.53
N GLN A 190 9.53 13.33 2.49
CA GLN A 190 10.19 14.55 1.99
C GLN A 190 9.19 15.63 1.58
N PHE A 191 8.11 15.23 0.94
CA PHE A 191 7.01 16.15 0.60
C PHE A 191 6.39 16.75 1.85
N GLY A 192 6.09 15.93 2.86
CA GLY A 192 5.56 16.39 4.14
C GLY A 192 6.49 17.33 4.90
N LEU A 193 7.80 17.01 4.98
CA LEU A 193 8.82 17.86 5.60
C LEU A 193 8.85 19.26 4.96
N LYS A 194 8.78 19.34 3.65
CA LYS A 194 8.79 20.62 2.91
C LYS A 194 7.46 21.37 3.02
N LEU A 195 6.33 20.69 3.07
CA LEU A 195 5.02 21.31 3.32
C LEU A 195 4.97 21.95 4.71
N GLY A 196 5.51 21.29 5.71
CA GLY A 196 5.52 21.77 7.09
C GLY A 196 6.29 23.08 7.30
N VAL A 197 7.20 23.44 6.37
CA VAL A 197 7.89 24.75 6.35
C VAL A 197 7.27 25.75 5.35
N ASN A 198 5.99 25.55 4.98
CA ASN A 198 5.20 26.45 4.14
C ASN A 198 5.74 26.69 2.71
N ILE A 199 6.44 25.73 2.12
CA ILE A 199 6.79 25.80 0.70
C ILE A 199 5.53 25.54 -0.14
N GLN A 200 5.33 26.30 -1.21
CA GLN A 200 4.15 26.17 -2.04
C GLN A 200 4.03 24.78 -2.68
N MET A 201 2.88 24.14 -2.51
CA MET A 201 2.58 22.79 -2.99
C MET A 201 2.90 22.58 -4.48
N GLN A 202 2.56 23.56 -5.33
CA GLN A 202 2.82 23.45 -6.78
C GLN A 202 4.31 23.37 -7.11
N GLN A 203 5.15 24.11 -6.39
CA GLN A 203 6.59 24.06 -6.55
C GLN A 203 7.14 22.71 -6.08
N LEU A 204 6.67 22.21 -4.93
CA LEU A 204 7.09 20.92 -4.39
C LEU A 204 6.79 19.74 -5.32
N LEU A 205 5.61 19.73 -5.95
CA LEU A 205 5.24 18.67 -6.90
C LEU A 205 6.12 18.66 -8.16
N LYS A 206 6.63 19.85 -8.58
CA LYS A 206 7.60 19.94 -9.68
C LYS A 206 8.97 19.38 -9.27
N ASP A 207 9.41 19.70 -8.06
CA ASP A 207 10.76 19.39 -7.58
C ASP A 207 10.89 17.89 -7.17
N ILE A 208 9.86 17.33 -6.54
CA ILE A 208 9.86 15.95 -6.01
C ILE A 208 9.35 14.94 -7.06
N GLY A 209 8.56 15.42 -8.03
CA GLY A 209 7.87 14.56 -9.00
C GLY A 209 6.64 13.88 -8.41
N THR A 210 6.37 12.65 -8.83
CA THR A 210 5.17 11.92 -8.38
C THR A 210 5.22 11.61 -6.89
N VAL A 211 4.25 12.12 -6.14
CA VAL A 211 4.02 11.86 -4.71
C VAL A 211 2.75 11.03 -4.58
N GLU A 212 2.92 9.72 -4.44
CA GLU A 212 1.80 8.76 -4.40
C GLU A 212 0.82 9.04 -3.25
N GLY A 213 1.32 9.42 -2.07
CA GLY A 213 0.48 9.77 -0.92
C GLY A 213 -0.43 10.96 -1.18
N PHE A 214 0.04 11.98 -1.90
CA PHE A 214 -0.78 13.15 -2.27
C PHE A 214 -1.92 12.75 -3.21
N LEU A 215 -1.64 11.94 -4.24
CA LEU A 215 -2.66 11.45 -5.16
C LEU A 215 -3.65 10.51 -4.45
N SER A 216 -3.14 9.62 -3.61
CA SER A 216 -3.96 8.68 -2.82
C SER A 216 -4.88 9.40 -1.85
N THR A 217 -4.39 10.45 -1.16
CA THR A 217 -5.23 11.28 -0.28
C THR A 217 -6.43 11.85 -1.02
N LYS A 218 -6.20 12.47 -2.17
CA LYS A 218 -7.27 13.04 -3.00
C LYS A 218 -8.24 11.96 -3.46
N THR A 219 -7.73 10.82 -3.91
CA THR A 219 -8.55 9.71 -4.40
C THR A 219 -9.44 9.14 -3.29
N LEU A 220 -8.86 8.83 -2.13
CA LEU A 220 -9.63 8.29 -0.99
C LEU A 220 -10.62 9.32 -0.45
N TYR A 221 -10.24 10.59 -0.33
CA TYR A 221 -11.16 11.63 0.13
C TYR A 221 -12.36 11.80 -0.80
N ASN A 222 -12.16 11.77 -2.11
CA ASN A 222 -13.26 11.85 -3.09
C ASN A 222 -14.16 10.60 -3.04
N ASN A 223 -13.64 9.46 -2.59
CA ASN A 223 -14.34 8.20 -2.41
C ASN A 223 -14.63 7.86 -0.93
N LYS A 224 -14.59 8.86 -0.02
CA LYS A 224 -14.66 8.64 1.43
C LYS A 224 -15.89 7.87 1.91
N ASN A 225 -17.03 8.07 1.28
CA ASN A 225 -18.27 7.36 1.60
C ASN A 225 -18.22 5.90 1.12
N LYS A 226 -17.54 5.64 -0.02
CA LYS A 226 -17.33 4.31 -0.57
C LYS A 226 -16.38 3.47 0.25
N TYR A 227 -15.35 4.08 0.85
CA TYR A 227 -14.30 3.38 1.60
C TYR A 227 -14.41 3.56 3.12
N HIS A 228 -15.38 4.32 3.59
CA HIS A 228 -15.52 4.64 5.03
C HIS A 228 -14.22 5.19 5.63
N CYS A 229 -13.56 6.11 4.90
CA CYS A 229 -12.29 6.70 5.32
C CYS A 229 -12.42 7.41 6.68
N GLY A 230 -11.36 7.31 7.48
CA GLY A 230 -11.28 7.88 8.82
C GLY A 230 -10.41 9.15 8.90
N ASN A 231 -9.89 9.38 10.09
CA ASN A 231 -9.21 10.63 10.45
C ASN A 231 -7.90 10.89 9.70
N ILE A 232 -7.16 9.85 9.29
CA ILE A 232 -5.89 9.98 8.58
C ILE A 232 -6.11 10.62 7.20
N VAL A 233 -7.06 10.08 6.43
CA VAL A 233 -7.38 10.62 5.09
C VAL A 233 -7.93 12.04 5.21
N PHE A 234 -8.82 12.30 6.20
CA PHE A 234 -9.38 13.64 6.42
C PHE A 234 -8.32 14.66 6.86
N ALA A 235 -7.39 14.29 7.75
CA ALA A 235 -6.31 15.17 8.20
C ALA A 235 -5.34 15.50 7.05
N ALA A 236 -5.00 14.52 6.23
CA ALA A 236 -4.10 14.72 5.11
C ALA A 236 -4.70 15.52 3.94
N TYR A 237 -6.03 15.58 3.83
CA TYR A 237 -6.71 16.34 2.77
C TYR A 237 -6.83 17.84 3.08
N LYS A 238 -6.91 18.23 4.36
CA LYS A 238 -6.95 19.62 4.82
C LYS A 238 -5.64 20.35 4.63
#